data_61a65629573707b99f3f39476177a8db
#
_entry.id   61a65629573707b99f3f39476177a8db
#
_cell.length_a   1.000
_cell.length_b   1.000
_cell.length_c   1.000
_cell.angle_alpha   90.00
_cell.angle_beta   90.00
_cell.angle_gamma   90.00
#
_symmetry.space_group_name_H-M   'P 1'
#
loop_
_entity.id
_entity.type
_entity.pdbx_description
1 polymer ?
#
loop_
_entity_poly.entity_id
_entity_poly.type
_entity_poly.pdbx_seq_one_letter_code
_entity_poly.pdbx_strand_id
1 'polypeptide(L)'
;MATSRFHDGELAVQQRAGVRAEADRLGGMLAPPHLDGGPARFLGERTFAALTGRDPGGRLWTSPLVGPPGFLDAEVATLRVHSLPLPGDPLRELPAGQAVGLIAMDYARRRRIRVNGVLAERSADGLRVEVEQAYGNCPKYIRPRRLDEDGAAVDPGASSRSAALTAAQAALLTGTDTFFLGTTHPERGVDTSHRGGPPGFVRVEDGGLWWPDYPGNNMFNSFGNLAVDDTAAVLVPDFAAGARLQLSGRATLEWVRPGSAGDDGGTGRRVRLTVQEVAGGALPLHEEPDGARGAAG
;
A
#
# COMPACT_ATOMS: atom_id res chain seq x y z
N MET A 1 7.24 -21.63 25.47
CA MET A 1 7.34 -20.20 25.19
C MET A 1 6.30 -19.87 24.12
N ALA A 2 5.42 -18.90 24.32
CA ALA A 2 4.49 -18.49 23.26
C ALA A 2 5.32 -17.94 22.10
N THR A 3 5.18 -18.52 20.91
CA THR A 3 5.80 -18.02 19.69
C THR A 3 5.34 -16.59 19.47
N SER A 4 6.28 -15.66 19.33
CA SER A 4 5.97 -14.27 19.04
C SER A 4 5.12 -14.20 17.75
N ARG A 5 4.10 -13.35 17.75
CA ARG A 5 3.29 -13.07 16.56
C ARG A 5 4.04 -12.20 15.55
N PHE A 6 5.10 -11.53 16.02
CA PHE A 6 6.03 -10.76 15.20
C PHE A 6 7.18 -11.65 14.74
N HIS A 7 7.63 -11.48 13.52
CA HIS A 7 8.81 -12.16 12.98
C HIS A 7 10.11 -11.44 13.40
N ASP A 8 11.26 -12.07 13.19
CA ASP A 8 12.54 -11.59 13.69
C ASP A 8 12.91 -10.18 13.21
N GLY A 9 12.58 -9.83 11.97
CA GLY A 9 12.81 -8.48 11.44
C GLY A 9 12.00 -7.40 12.18
N GLU A 10 10.71 -7.66 12.46
CA GLU A 10 9.87 -6.74 13.24
C GLU A 10 10.41 -6.59 14.65
N LEU A 11 10.79 -7.71 15.28
CA LEU A 11 11.37 -7.72 16.63
C LEU A 11 12.68 -6.92 16.69
N ALA A 12 13.55 -7.07 15.69
CA ALA A 12 14.80 -6.34 15.60
C ALA A 12 14.58 -4.82 15.47
N VAL A 13 13.63 -4.38 14.62
CA VAL A 13 13.28 -2.97 14.47
C VAL A 13 12.64 -2.41 15.74
N GLN A 14 11.70 -3.14 16.36
CA GLN A 14 11.06 -2.76 17.63
C GLN A 14 12.09 -2.59 18.75
N GLN A 15 13.04 -3.54 18.86
CA GLN A 15 14.11 -3.50 19.84
C GLN A 15 15.00 -2.26 19.62
N ARG A 16 15.44 -2.02 18.38
CA ARG A 16 16.29 -0.88 18.05
C ARG A 16 15.57 0.46 18.26
N ALA A 17 14.27 0.51 18.02
CA ALA A 17 13.44 1.69 18.26
C ALA A 17 13.08 1.90 19.75
N GLY A 18 13.34 0.91 20.62
CA GLY A 18 13.02 0.99 22.06
C GLY A 18 11.52 0.88 22.37
N VAL A 19 10.71 0.28 21.49
CA VAL A 19 9.24 0.26 21.59
C VAL A 19 8.64 -1.16 21.65
N ARG A 20 9.46 -2.15 22.04
CA ARG A 20 9.04 -3.56 22.09
C ARG A 20 7.80 -3.79 22.94
N ALA A 21 7.76 -3.20 24.13
CA ALA A 21 6.66 -3.37 25.05
C ALA A 21 5.33 -2.75 24.54
N GLU A 22 5.39 -1.67 23.80
CA GLU A 22 4.25 -1.05 23.13
C GLU A 22 3.72 -1.92 22.00
N ALA A 23 4.62 -2.47 21.18
CA ALA A 23 4.29 -3.36 20.08
C ALA A 23 3.64 -4.66 20.58
N ASP A 24 4.16 -5.27 21.63
CA ASP A 24 3.64 -6.53 22.20
C ASP A 24 2.17 -6.40 22.62
N ARG A 25 1.73 -5.23 23.10
CA ARG A 25 0.32 -4.97 23.45
C ARG A 25 -0.61 -5.03 22.23
N LEU A 26 -0.09 -4.78 21.04
CA LEU A 26 -0.82 -4.80 19.77
C LEU A 26 -0.73 -6.13 19.04
N GLY A 27 0.09 -7.07 19.52
CA GLY A 27 0.25 -8.40 18.90
C GLY A 27 -1.08 -9.15 18.73
N GLY A 28 -2.08 -8.85 19.56
CA GLY A 28 -3.44 -9.39 19.42
C GLY A 28 -4.15 -9.00 18.12
N MET A 29 -3.77 -7.88 17.48
CA MET A 29 -4.32 -7.45 16.19
C MET A 29 -3.90 -8.37 15.03
N LEU A 30 -2.81 -9.13 15.18
CA LEU A 30 -2.33 -10.12 14.24
C LEU A 30 -2.94 -11.51 14.47
N ALA A 31 -4.07 -11.60 15.19
CA ALA A 31 -4.82 -12.85 15.37
C ALA A 31 -5.31 -13.37 14.00
N PRO A 32 -5.69 -14.67 13.92
CA PRO A 32 -6.29 -15.21 12.71
C PRO A 32 -7.39 -14.32 12.17
N PRO A 33 -7.50 -14.16 10.85
CA PRO A 33 -8.42 -13.23 10.24
C PRO A 33 -9.87 -13.63 10.50
N HIS A 34 -10.70 -12.61 10.69
CA HIS A 34 -12.14 -12.73 10.81
C HIS A 34 -12.74 -11.57 10.02
N LEU A 35 -13.01 -11.84 8.74
CA LEU A 35 -13.44 -10.81 7.81
C LEU A 35 -14.95 -10.59 7.80
N ASP A 36 -15.74 -11.42 8.44
CA ASP A 36 -17.19 -11.27 8.52
C ASP A 36 -17.64 -10.06 9.37
N GLY A 37 -18.90 -9.70 9.25
CA GLY A 37 -19.49 -8.60 9.99
C GLY A 37 -18.97 -7.21 9.62
N GLY A 38 -18.31 -6.53 10.54
CA GLY A 38 -17.81 -5.17 10.35
C GLY A 38 -16.74 -5.05 9.26
N PRO A 39 -15.71 -5.91 9.23
CA PRO A 39 -14.72 -5.94 8.16
C PRO A 39 -15.32 -6.21 6.77
N ALA A 40 -16.23 -7.18 6.62
CA ALA A 40 -16.89 -7.48 5.35
C ALA A 40 -17.70 -6.28 4.85
N ARG A 41 -18.50 -5.67 5.73
CA ARG A 41 -19.24 -4.44 5.38
C ARG A 41 -18.31 -3.32 4.94
N PHE A 42 -17.22 -3.10 5.69
CA PHE A 42 -16.24 -2.07 5.33
C PHE A 42 -15.65 -2.34 3.95
N LEU A 43 -15.22 -3.57 3.65
CA LEU A 43 -14.63 -3.95 2.36
C LEU A 43 -15.68 -3.82 1.24
N GLY A 44 -16.88 -4.30 1.43
CA GLY A 44 -17.96 -4.24 0.44
C GLY A 44 -18.41 -2.83 0.04
N GLU A 45 -18.13 -1.82 0.87
CA GLU A 45 -18.42 -0.41 0.55
C GLU A 45 -17.28 0.29 -0.21
N ARG A 46 -16.15 -0.37 -0.47
CA ARG A 46 -14.98 0.28 -1.10
C ARG A 46 -15.09 0.26 -2.60
N THR A 47 -14.47 1.26 -3.21
CA THR A 47 -14.32 1.42 -4.66
C THR A 47 -12.85 1.38 -5.08
N PHE A 48 -11.94 1.43 -4.10
CA PHE A 48 -10.50 1.43 -4.30
C PHE A 48 -9.78 0.57 -3.25
N ALA A 49 -8.79 -0.16 -3.72
CA ALA A 49 -7.77 -0.83 -2.90
C ALA A 49 -6.42 -0.81 -3.60
N ALA A 50 -5.34 -1.03 -2.85
CA ALA A 50 -4.02 -1.27 -3.41
C ALA A 50 -3.59 -2.71 -3.12
N LEU A 51 -3.12 -3.42 -4.15
CA LEU A 51 -2.67 -4.82 -4.12
C LEU A 51 -1.17 -4.87 -4.37
N THR A 52 -0.43 -5.55 -3.51
CA THR A 52 0.98 -5.90 -3.75
C THR A 52 1.11 -7.38 -4.07
N GLY A 53 1.89 -7.68 -5.09
CA GLY A 53 2.21 -9.04 -5.53
C GLY A 53 3.38 -9.01 -6.52
N ARG A 54 3.71 -10.17 -7.07
CA ARG A 54 4.77 -10.30 -8.09
C ARG A 54 4.17 -10.51 -9.46
N ASP A 55 4.75 -9.85 -10.44
CA ASP A 55 4.43 -10.08 -11.84
C ASP A 55 4.96 -11.46 -12.31
N PRO A 56 4.63 -11.91 -13.54
CA PRO A 56 5.15 -13.18 -14.08
C PRO A 56 6.68 -13.26 -14.15
N GLY A 57 7.38 -12.13 -14.14
CA GLY A 57 8.83 -12.05 -14.06
C GLY A 57 9.39 -12.12 -12.64
N GLY A 58 8.52 -12.21 -11.62
CA GLY A 58 8.90 -12.28 -10.20
C GLY A 58 9.18 -10.91 -9.55
N ARG A 59 9.01 -9.81 -10.27
CA ARG A 59 9.22 -8.46 -9.76
C ARG A 59 8.04 -8.03 -8.89
N LEU A 60 8.32 -7.45 -7.72
CA LEU A 60 7.31 -6.95 -6.80
C LEU A 60 6.73 -5.62 -7.32
N TRP A 61 5.41 -5.51 -7.32
CA TRP A 61 4.66 -4.31 -7.67
C TRP A 61 3.53 -4.06 -6.67
N THR A 62 3.12 -2.79 -6.58
CA THR A 62 1.87 -2.41 -5.92
C THR A 62 0.98 -1.75 -6.96
N SER A 63 -0.24 -2.26 -7.12
CA SER A 63 -1.18 -1.89 -8.18
C SER A 63 -2.52 -1.45 -7.61
N PRO A 64 -3.20 -0.48 -8.22
CA PRO A 64 -4.55 -0.14 -7.84
C PRO A 64 -5.54 -1.23 -8.30
N LEU A 65 -6.51 -1.49 -7.47
CA LEU A 65 -7.73 -2.21 -7.79
C LEU A 65 -8.90 -1.23 -7.66
N VAL A 66 -9.73 -1.19 -8.67
CA VAL A 66 -10.89 -0.30 -8.75
C VAL A 66 -12.11 -1.13 -9.13
N GLY A 67 -13.25 -0.81 -8.56
CA GLY A 67 -14.53 -1.42 -8.87
C GLY A 67 -15.66 -0.78 -8.08
N PRO A 68 -16.92 -1.00 -8.49
CA PRO A 68 -18.08 -0.48 -7.77
C PRO A 68 -18.18 -1.08 -6.36
N PRO A 69 -18.96 -0.49 -5.46
CA PRO A 69 -19.27 -1.13 -4.18
C PRO A 69 -19.70 -2.59 -4.36
N GLY A 70 -19.12 -3.49 -3.57
CA GLY A 70 -19.26 -4.94 -3.71
C GLY A 70 -18.12 -5.61 -4.49
N PHE A 71 -17.19 -4.86 -5.10
CA PHE A 71 -16.06 -5.48 -5.80
C PHE A 71 -15.07 -6.20 -4.85
N LEU A 72 -15.08 -5.86 -3.58
CA LEU A 72 -14.39 -6.58 -2.50
C LEU A 72 -15.44 -7.32 -1.68
N ASP A 73 -15.54 -8.63 -1.89
CA ASP A 73 -16.47 -9.51 -1.20
C ASP A 73 -15.71 -10.42 -0.23
N ALA A 74 -15.99 -10.27 1.07
CA ALA A 74 -15.23 -10.91 2.14
C ALA A 74 -16.10 -11.89 2.92
N GLU A 75 -15.61 -13.12 3.07
CA GLU A 75 -16.20 -14.19 3.86
C GLU A 75 -15.12 -14.77 4.80
N VAL A 76 -15.37 -14.79 6.09
CA VAL A 76 -14.53 -15.33 7.18
C VAL A 76 -13.02 -15.19 6.94
N ALA A 77 -12.43 -16.03 6.10
CA ALA A 77 -11.01 -16.09 5.77
C ALA A 77 -10.72 -16.05 4.26
N THR A 78 -11.71 -15.60 3.46
CA THR A 78 -11.58 -15.47 2.00
C THR A 78 -11.95 -14.05 1.58
N LEU A 79 -11.17 -13.48 0.66
CA LEU A 79 -11.52 -12.24 -0.02
C LEU A 79 -11.61 -12.51 -1.53
N ARG A 80 -12.79 -12.29 -2.09
CA ARG A 80 -12.99 -12.23 -3.55
C ARG A 80 -12.89 -10.78 -4.01
N VAL A 81 -12.15 -10.58 -5.07
CA VAL A 81 -11.98 -9.28 -5.72
C VAL A 81 -12.58 -9.40 -7.11
N HIS A 82 -13.76 -8.82 -7.34
CA HIS A 82 -14.46 -8.83 -8.62
C HIS A 82 -13.91 -7.77 -9.57
N SER A 83 -12.59 -7.74 -9.68
CA SER A 83 -11.84 -6.84 -10.53
C SER A 83 -10.43 -7.41 -10.73
N LEU A 84 -9.78 -7.01 -11.81
CA LEU A 84 -8.37 -7.29 -12.08
C LEU A 84 -7.59 -5.98 -12.09
N PRO A 85 -6.28 -6.00 -11.82
CA PRO A 85 -5.43 -4.84 -12.08
C PRO A 85 -5.68 -4.25 -13.47
N LEU A 86 -5.61 -2.95 -13.59
CA LEU A 86 -6.02 -2.21 -14.78
C LEU A 86 -5.27 -2.67 -16.05
N PRO A 87 -5.81 -2.45 -17.24
CA PRO A 87 -5.06 -2.68 -18.49
C PRO A 87 -3.70 -1.99 -18.49
N GLY A 88 -2.65 -2.70 -18.96
CA GLY A 88 -1.27 -2.21 -18.95
C GLY A 88 -0.58 -2.17 -17.58
N ASP A 89 -1.27 -2.60 -16.52
CA ASP A 89 -0.69 -2.69 -15.17
C ASP A 89 0.31 -3.86 -15.07
N PRO A 90 1.44 -3.69 -14.35
CA PRO A 90 2.40 -4.76 -14.12
C PRO A 90 1.81 -6.05 -13.56
N LEU A 91 0.82 -5.93 -12.67
CA LEU A 91 0.15 -7.08 -12.04
C LEU A 91 -1.08 -7.59 -12.83
N ARG A 92 -1.32 -7.09 -14.05
CA ARG A 92 -2.47 -7.55 -14.85
C ARG A 92 -2.51 -9.07 -14.99
N GLU A 93 -1.34 -9.69 -15.15
CA GLU A 93 -1.17 -11.13 -15.35
C GLU A 93 -0.47 -11.80 -14.14
N LEU A 94 -0.69 -11.26 -12.91
CA LEU A 94 -0.06 -11.84 -11.72
C LEU A 94 -0.45 -13.33 -11.57
N PRO A 95 0.52 -14.24 -11.32
CA PRO A 95 0.24 -15.67 -11.19
C PRO A 95 -0.41 -15.99 -9.85
N ALA A 96 -1.33 -16.95 -9.85
CA ALA A 96 -1.86 -17.55 -8.62
C ALA A 96 -0.78 -18.37 -7.88
N GLY A 97 -1.06 -18.73 -6.61
CA GLY A 97 -0.17 -19.50 -5.76
C GLY A 97 0.90 -18.67 -5.05
N GLN A 98 0.84 -17.35 -5.12
CA GLN A 98 1.79 -16.45 -4.47
C GLN A 98 1.19 -15.69 -3.28
N ALA A 99 2.05 -15.26 -2.38
CA ALA A 99 1.66 -14.32 -1.33
C ALA A 99 1.29 -12.96 -1.91
N VAL A 100 0.23 -12.37 -1.40
CA VAL A 100 -0.25 -11.02 -1.76
C VAL A 100 -0.63 -10.24 -0.52
N GLY A 101 -0.49 -8.92 -0.59
CA GLY A 101 -0.98 -8.00 0.42
C GLY A 101 -1.95 -7.00 -0.22
N LEU A 102 -3.01 -6.66 0.49
CA LEU A 102 -4.01 -5.70 0.05
C LEU A 102 -4.30 -4.70 1.16
N ILE A 103 -4.56 -3.46 0.79
CA ILE A 103 -5.09 -2.44 1.69
C ILE A 103 -6.29 -1.75 1.04
N ALA A 104 -7.42 -1.77 1.73
CA ALA A 104 -8.62 -1.05 1.33
C ALA A 104 -8.75 0.24 2.16
N MET A 105 -9.13 1.35 1.50
CA MET A 105 -9.15 2.69 2.08
C MET A 105 -10.54 3.30 2.04
N ASP A 106 -10.95 3.90 3.16
CA ASP A 106 -12.00 4.90 3.25
C ASP A 106 -11.35 6.24 3.60
N TYR A 107 -11.02 7.02 2.58
CA TYR A 107 -10.37 8.31 2.77
C TYR A 107 -11.27 9.30 3.52
N ALA A 108 -12.58 9.34 3.20
CA ALA A 108 -13.52 10.27 3.81
C ALA A 108 -13.63 10.09 5.34
N ARG A 109 -13.64 8.83 5.80
CA ARG A 109 -13.70 8.47 7.22
C ARG A 109 -12.34 8.18 7.84
N ARG A 110 -11.26 8.27 7.06
CA ARG A 110 -9.88 7.96 7.46
C ARG A 110 -9.74 6.56 8.07
N ARG A 111 -10.34 5.58 7.42
CA ARG A 111 -10.31 4.17 7.86
C ARG A 111 -9.60 3.32 6.81
N ARG A 112 -8.98 2.24 7.25
CA ARG A 112 -8.32 1.28 6.37
C ARG A 112 -8.27 -0.09 7.01
N ILE A 113 -8.33 -1.12 6.17
CA ILE A 113 -8.10 -2.52 6.55
C ILE A 113 -7.00 -3.06 5.63
N ARG A 114 -6.02 -3.73 6.22
CA ARG A 114 -5.05 -4.56 5.51
C ARG A 114 -5.53 -6.00 5.50
N VAL A 115 -5.26 -6.67 4.38
CA VAL A 115 -5.54 -8.09 4.18
C VAL A 115 -4.30 -8.68 3.53
N ASN A 116 -3.65 -9.62 4.20
CA ASN A 116 -2.50 -10.35 3.68
C ASN A 116 -2.86 -11.84 3.60
N GLY A 117 -2.38 -12.52 2.57
CA GLY A 117 -2.68 -13.93 2.36
C GLY A 117 -2.08 -14.47 1.06
N VAL A 118 -2.67 -15.54 0.54
CA VAL A 118 -2.23 -16.20 -0.69
C VAL A 118 -3.27 -15.99 -1.78
N LEU A 119 -2.84 -15.56 -2.94
CA LEU A 119 -3.68 -15.53 -4.14
C LEU A 119 -3.92 -16.97 -4.60
N ALA A 120 -5.06 -17.53 -4.19
CA ALA A 120 -5.39 -18.92 -4.49
C ALA A 120 -5.86 -19.10 -5.94
N GLU A 121 -6.51 -18.08 -6.51
CA GLU A 121 -7.07 -18.15 -7.86
C GLU A 121 -7.04 -16.79 -8.56
N ARG A 122 -6.73 -16.80 -9.85
CA ARG A 122 -6.92 -15.69 -10.78
C ARG A 122 -7.74 -16.20 -11.97
N SER A 123 -8.83 -15.54 -12.27
CA SER A 123 -9.72 -15.83 -13.39
C SER A 123 -9.96 -14.58 -14.24
N ALA A 124 -10.77 -14.68 -15.28
CA ALA A 124 -11.21 -13.53 -16.05
C ALA A 124 -12.09 -12.57 -15.23
N ASP A 125 -12.79 -13.10 -14.23
CA ASP A 125 -13.77 -12.36 -13.42
C ASP A 125 -13.15 -11.71 -12.17
N GLY A 126 -11.88 -12.05 -11.84
CA GLY A 126 -11.21 -11.47 -10.68
C GLY A 126 -10.22 -12.37 -9.97
N LEU A 127 -10.03 -12.11 -8.67
CA LEU A 127 -9.05 -12.74 -7.82
C LEU A 127 -9.72 -13.36 -6.59
N ARG A 128 -9.18 -14.48 -6.09
CA ARG A 128 -9.56 -15.07 -4.80
C ARG A 128 -8.33 -15.20 -3.92
N VAL A 129 -8.39 -14.55 -2.77
CA VAL A 129 -7.32 -14.55 -1.77
C VAL A 129 -7.76 -15.36 -0.56
N GLU A 130 -6.95 -16.35 -0.18
CA GLU A 130 -7.04 -17.01 1.11
C GLU A 130 -6.31 -16.16 2.13
N VAL A 131 -7.06 -15.64 3.11
CA VAL A 131 -6.60 -14.59 4.01
C VAL A 131 -5.93 -15.21 5.23
N GLU A 132 -4.69 -14.80 5.49
CA GLU A 132 -3.91 -15.22 6.64
C GLU A 132 -3.90 -14.17 7.76
N GLN A 133 -4.00 -12.89 7.38
CA GLN A 133 -4.03 -11.76 8.30
C GLN A 133 -4.98 -10.67 7.81
N ALA A 134 -5.79 -10.12 8.72
CA ALA A 134 -6.60 -8.94 8.44
C ALA A 134 -6.70 -8.06 9.68
N TYR A 135 -6.37 -6.77 9.53
CA TYR A 135 -6.38 -5.84 10.66
C TYR A 135 -6.53 -4.38 10.21
N GLY A 136 -7.18 -3.61 11.09
CA GLY A 136 -7.27 -2.16 10.94
C GLY A 136 -5.98 -1.46 11.37
N ASN A 137 -5.80 -0.23 10.91
CA ASN A 137 -4.67 0.61 11.30
C ASN A 137 -5.15 2.00 11.76
N CYS A 138 -4.30 2.67 12.55
CA CYS A 138 -4.53 4.03 13.02
C CYS A 138 -4.88 4.98 11.85
N PRO A 139 -5.83 5.93 12.01
CA PRO A 139 -6.23 6.90 10.98
C PRO A 139 -5.19 8.00 10.70
N LYS A 140 -4.07 8.02 11.41
CA LYS A 140 -3.02 9.03 11.22
C LYS A 140 -2.54 9.08 9.77
N TYR A 141 -2.22 10.30 9.32
CA TYR A 141 -1.64 10.59 7.99
C TYR A 141 -2.53 10.23 6.78
N ILE A 142 -3.81 9.97 6.99
CA ILE A 142 -4.79 9.89 5.90
C ILE A 142 -5.39 11.27 5.72
N ARG A 143 -5.14 11.91 4.55
CA ARG A 143 -5.83 13.13 4.16
C ARG A 143 -7.27 12.78 3.76
N PRO A 144 -8.29 13.39 4.37
CA PRO A 144 -9.67 13.15 3.98
C PRO A 144 -9.92 13.62 2.54
N ARG A 145 -10.52 12.75 1.74
CA ARG A 145 -10.99 13.06 0.39
C ARG A 145 -12.14 12.14 0.01
N ARG A 146 -12.91 12.53 -0.97
CA ARG A 146 -13.87 11.66 -1.63
C ARG A 146 -13.34 11.33 -3.01
N LEU A 147 -13.52 10.10 -3.41
CA LEU A 147 -13.13 9.63 -4.74
C LEU A 147 -14.41 9.32 -5.51
N ASP A 148 -14.49 9.86 -6.70
CA ASP A 148 -15.51 9.54 -7.68
C ASP A 148 -14.91 8.61 -8.73
N GLU A 149 -15.69 7.63 -9.17
CA GLU A 149 -15.33 6.77 -10.28
C GLU A 149 -15.75 7.50 -11.56
N ASP A 150 -14.78 7.95 -12.31
CA ASP A 150 -15.01 8.31 -13.69
C ASP A 150 -15.25 6.99 -14.45
N GLY A 151 -16.47 6.75 -14.90
CA GLY A 151 -16.80 5.58 -15.72
C GLY A 151 -16.10 5.53 -17.08
N ALA A 152 -15.04 6.35 -17.26
CA ALA A 152 -14.23 6.39 -18.46
C ALA A 152 -13.45 5.08 -18.61
N ALA A 153 -13.53 4.48 -19.79
CA ALA A 153 -12.72 3.32 -20.14
C ALA A 153 -11.23 3.71 -20.07
N VAL A 154 -10.46 2.93 -19.31
CA VAL A 154 -9.00 3.10 -19.25
C VAL A 154 -8.39 2.70 -20.58
N ASP A 155 -7.70 3.62 -21.26
CA ASP A 155 -6.94 3.31 -22.46
C ASP A 155 -5.70 2.48 -22.09
N PRO A 156 -5.59 1.22 -22.52
CA PRO A 156 -4.41 0.40 -22.29
C PRO A 156 -3.13 0.98 -22.92
N GLY A 157 -3.28 1.77 -24.00
CA GLY A 157 -2.18 2.40 -24.71
C GLY A 157 -1.51 3.54 -23.94
N ALA A 158 -2.13 4.03 -22.88
CA ALA A 158 -1.56 5.06 -22.02
C ALA A 158 -0.55 4.52 -20.98
N SER A 159 -0.28 3.20 -20.95
CA SER A 159 0.70 2.61 -20.03
C SER A 159 2.13 2.83 -20.53
N SER A 160 3.04 3.14 -19.58
CA SER A 160 4.46 3.33 -19.86
C SER A 160 5.33 2.50 -18.93
N ARG A 161 6.52 2.13 -19.40
CA ARG A 161 7.57 1.51 -18.56
C ARG A 161 8.92 2.14 -18.85
N SER A 162 9.73 2.31 -17.82
CA SER A 162 11.10 2.84 -17.93
C SER A 162 11.96 2.39 -16.74
N ALA A 163 13.27 2.50 -16.89
CA ALA A 163 14.22 2.23 -15.81
C ALA A 163 14.49 3.45 -14.92
N ALA A 164 14.00 4.64 -15.30
CA ALA A 164 14.27 5.87 -14.59
C ALA A 164 13.03 6.77 -14.55
N LEU A 165 12.97 7.61 -13.54
CA LEU A 165 11.92 8.64 -13.37
C LEU A 165 12.12 9.76 -14.39
N THR A 166 11.01 10.20 -14.98
CA THR A 166 10.96 11.48 -15.70
C THR A 166 10.83 12.65 -14.73
N ALA A 167 11.08 13.87 -15.18
CA ALA A 167 10.89 15.08 -14.38
C ALA A 167 9.42 15.23 -13.89
N ALA A 168 8.44 14.89 -14.73
CA ALA A 168 7.03 14.93 -14.36
C ALA A 168 6.69 13.91 -13.25
N GLN A 169 7.23 12.70 -13.33
CA GLN A 169 7.05 11.68 -12.30
C GLN A 169 7.75 12.05 -10.99
N ALA A 170 8.92 12.67 -11.05
CA ALA A 170 9.60 13.21 -9.87
C ALA A 170 8.78 14.35 -9.22
N ALA A 171 8.17 15.23 -10.02
CA ALA A 171 7.27 16.26 -9.52
C ALA A 171 6.02 15.68 -8.85
N LEU A 172 5.41 14.64 -9.44
CA LEU A 172 4.29 13.92 -8.81
C LEU A 172 4.69 13.34 -7.45
N LEU A 173 5.85 12.66 -7.36
CA LEU A 173 6.36 12.10 -6.11
C LEU A 173 6.55 13.17 -5.03
N THR A 174 7.15 14.29 -5.38
CA THR A 174 7.36 15.39 -4.41
C THR A 174 6.07 16.11 -4.04
N GLY A 175 5.09 16.15 -4.93
CA GLY A 175 3.78 16.78 -4.70
C GLY A 175 2.77 15.89 -3.97
N THR A 176 3.00 14.57 -3.89
CA THR A 176 2.02 13.66 -3.29
C THR A 176 1.89 13.83 -1.78
N ASP A 177 0.71 13.57 -1.26
CA ASP A 177 0.41 13.45 0.17
C ASP A 177 0.11 12.00 0.58
N THR A 178 0.12 11.07 -0.37
CA THR A 178 -0.26 9.67 -0.15
C THR A 178 0.43 8.73 -1.12
N PHE A 179 0.90 7.59 -0.64
CA PHE A 179 1.32 6.47 -1.48
C PHE A 179 1.13 5.14 -0.74
N PHE A 180 1.23 4.04 -1.48
CA PHE A 180 1.17 2.68 -0.94
C PHE A 180 2.53 2.01 -1.09
N LEU A 181 3.00 1.42 0.01
CA LEU A 181 4.27 0.70 0.08
C LEU A 181 3.98 -0.80 0.17
N GLY A 182 4.43 -1.54 -0.80
CA GLY A 182 4.50 -3.00 -0.79
C GLY A 182 5.85 -3.47 -0.30
N THR A 183 5.86 -4.42 0.63
CA THR A 183 7.07 -5.08 1.15
C THR A 183 6.84 -6.59 1.23
N THR A 184 7.91 -7.35 1.30
CA THR A 184 7.84 -8.81 1.33
C THR A 184 8.76 -9.40 2.39
N HIS A 185 8.36 -10.57 2.91
CA HIS A 185 9.17 -11.40 3.79
C HIS A 185 9.15 -12.83 3.26
N PRO A 186 10.30 -13.55 3.21
CA PRO A 186 10.37 -14.89 2.61
C PRO A 186 9.38 -15.90 3.17
N GLU A 187 9.09 -15.82 4.48
CA GLU A 187 8.24 -16.80 5.19
C GLU A 187 6.90 -16.21 5.65
N ARG A 188 6.73 -14.87 5.64
CA ARG A 188 5.54 -14.18 6.15
C ARG A 188 4.73 -13.50 5.06
N GLY A 189 5.15 -13.67 3.83
CA GLY A 189 4.44 -13.20 2.65
C GLY A 189 4.60 -11.70 2.39
N VAL A 190 3.56 -11.10 1.88
CA VAL A 190 3.56 -9.72 1.35
C VAL A 190 2.64 -8.84 2.19
N ASP A 191 3.07 -7.60 2.43
CA ASP A 191 2.28 -6.58 3.12
C ASP A 191 2.13 -5.33 2.25
N THR A 192 0.93 -4.75 2.26
CA THR A 192 0.67 -3.45 1.65
C THR A 192 0.31 -2.43 2.71
N SER A 193 1.03 -1.32 2.76
CA SER A 193 0.81 -0.26 3.73
C SER A 193 0.59 1.10 3.09
N HIS A 194 -0.31 1.90 3.66
CA HIS A 194 -0.47 3.30 3.30
C HIS A 194 0.59 4.16 4.01
N ARG A 195 1.17 5.09 3.28
CA ARG A 195 2.05 6.13 3.78
C ARG A 195 1.48 7.48 3.37
N GLY A 196 1.43 8.40 4.31
CA GLY A 196 0.93 9.75 4.06
C GLY A 196 1.71 10.79 4.83
N GLY A 197 1.70 12.00 4.31
CA GLY A 197 2.37 13.16 4.88
C GLY A 197 1.97 14.45 4.18
N PRO A 198 2.48 15.62 4.59
CA PRO A 198 2.28 16.84 3.83
C PRO A 198 2.95 16.73 2.45
N PRO A 199 2.45 17.40 1.40
CA PRO A 199 3.16 17.51 0.14
C PRO A 199 4.64 17.90 0.37
N GLY A 200 5.55 17.22 -0.33
CA GLY A 200 6.99 17.36 -0.11
C GLY A 200 7.57 16.41 0.93
N PHE A 201 6.78 15.54 1.57
CA PHE A 201 7.34 14.52 2.48
C PHE A 201 8.14 13.44 1.75
N VAL A 202 7.84 13.18 0.48
CA VAL A 202 8.67 12.35 -0.40
C VAL A 202 9.72 13.23 -1.05
N ARG A 203 10.98 12.83 -0.95
CA ARG A 203 12.12 13.51 -1.58
C ARG A 203 12.69 12.64 -2.69
N VAL A 204 12.94 13.22 -3.84
CA VAL A 204 13.57 12.55 -4.99
C VAL A 204 15.01 13.03 -5.09
N GLU A 205 15.96 12.12 -5.02
CA GLU A 205 17.40 12.38 -5.03
C GLU A 205 18.13 11.22 -5.72
N ASP A 206 19.14 11.52 -6.52
CA ASP A 206 20.09 10.55 -7.09
C ASP A 206 19.44 9.32 -7.77
N GLY A 207 18.34 9.54 -8.49
CA GLY A 207 17.61 8.45 -9.19
C GLY A 207 16.78 7.55 -8.28
N GLY A 208 16.69 7.87 -7.00
CA GLY A 208 15.83 7.22 -6.01
C GLY A 208 14.94 8.21 -5.28
N LEU A 209 14.33 7.74 -4.22
CA LEU A 209 13.52 8.58 -3.34
C LEU A 209 13.68 8.16 -1.89
N TRP A 210 13.38 9.08 -0.98
CA TRP A 210 13.27 8.77 0.43
C TRP A 210 12.08 9.51 1.07
N TRP A 211 11.62 8.98 2.18
CA TRP A 211 10.56 9.57 2.99
C TRP A 211 10.82 9.34 4.48
N PRO A 212 10.40 10.26 5.36
CA PRO A 212 10.54 10.10 6.79
C PRO A 212 9.60 9.03 7.32
N ASP A 213 10.00 8.36 8.39
CA ASP A 213 9.07 7.61 9.22
C ASP A 213 8.39 8.54 10.23
N TYR A 214 7.08 8.48 10.27
CA TYR A 214 6.28 9.22 11.23
C TYR A 214 5.83 8.32 12.39
N PRO A 215 5.56 8.87 13.60
CA PRO A 215 5.08 8.10 14.73
C PRO A 215 3.78 7.35 14.42
N GLY A 216 3.82 6.03 14.40
CA GLY A 216 2.73 5.12 14.05
C GLY A 216 2.29 4.23 15.21
N ASN A 217 1.92 2.99 14.91
CA ASN A 217 1.50 1.97 15.87
C ASN A 217 2.66 1.13 16.45
N ASN A 218 3.89 1.39 16.04
CA ASN A 218 5.10 0.70 16.48
C ASN A 218 5.16 -0.82 16.17
N MET A 219 4.24 -1.35 15.37
CA MET A 219 4.29 -2.77 14.97
C MET A 219 5.42 -3.04 13.98
N PHE A 220 5.73 -2.05 13.12
CA PHE A 220 6.83 -2.09 12.14
C PHE A 220 6.75 -3.20 11.09
N ASN A 221 5.55 -3.68 10.72
CA ASN A 221 5.40 -4.74 9.73
C ASN A 221 6.23 -4.49 8.45
N SER A 222 6.03 -3.34 7.79
CA SER A 222 6.79 -3.02 6.57
C SER A 222 8.30 -2.88 6.84
N PHE A 223 8.70 -2.30 7.97
CA PHE A 223 10.12 -2.13 8.31
C PHE A 223 10.78 -3.43 8.74
N GLY A 224 10.02 -4.31 9.40
CA GLY A 224 10.46 -5.66 9.69
C GLY A 224 10.73 -6.47 8.43
N ASN A 225 9.82 -6.37 7.44
CA ASN A 225 10.04 -6.98 6.13
C ASN A 225 11.31 -6.44 5.49
N LEU A 226 11.47 -5.11 5.41
CA LEU A 226 12.67 -4.46 4.84
C LEU A 226 13.97 -4.80 5.57
N ALA A 227 13.91 -5.17 6.84
CA ALA A 227 15.10 -5.60 7.58
C ALA A 227 15.58 -7.02 7.17
N VAL A 228 14.71 -7.80 6.49
CA VAL A 228 14.99 -9.17 6.05
C VAL A 228 15.11 -9.25 4.53
N ASP A 229 14.20 -8.61 3.79
CA ASP A 229 14.17 -8.53 2.33
C ASP A 229 13.93 -7.08 1.90
N ASP A 230 14.93 -6.49 1.28
CA ASP A 230 14.90 -5.08 0.85
C ASP A 230 14.03 -4.82 -0.40
N THR A 231 13.41 -5.85 -0.96
CA THR A 231 12.50 -5.72 -2.10
C THR A 231 11.27 -4.90 -1.72
N ALA A 232 11.01 -3.86 -2.48
CA ALA A 232 9.89 -2.95 -2.22
C ALA A 232 9.23 -2.47 -3.52
N ALA A 233 7.94 -2.13 -3.39
CA ALA A 233 7.17 -1.51 -4.45
C ALA A 233 6.39 -0.31 -3.91
N VAL A 234 6.19 0.69 -4.75
CA VAL A 234 5.43 1.90 -4.41
C VAL A 234 4.37 2.14 -5.47
N LEU A 235 3.14 2.46 -5.03
CA LEU A 235 2.08 2.99 -5.87
C LEU A 235 1.74 4.40 -5.41
N VAL A 236 1.84 5.37 -6.30
CA VAL A 236 1.38 6.75 -6.09
C VAL A 236 0.15 6.98 -6.97
N PRO A 237 -1.04 7.10 -6.39
CA PRO A 237 -2.21 7.53 -7.12
C PRO A 237 -2.16 9.05 -7.32
N ASP A 238 -2.39 9.50 -8.51
CA ASP A 238 -2.67 10.91 -8.84
C ASP A 238 -4.17 11.05 -9.09
N PHE A 239 -4.90 11.33 -8.01
CA PHE A 239 -6.36 11.49 -8.09
C PHE A 239 -6.77 12.81 -8.77
N ALA A 240 -5.86 13.77 -8.91
CA ALA A 240 -6.14 15.02 -9.63
C ALA A 240 -6.08 14.82 -11.16
N ALA A 241 -5.11 14.04 -11.61
CA ALA A 241 -4.91 13.76 -13.03
C ALA A 241 -5.56 12.46 -13.52
N GLY A 242 -6.14 11.64 -12.62
CA GLY A 242 -6.64 10.32 -12.99
C GLY A 242 -5.53 9.39 -13.48
N ALA A 243 -4.36 9.43 -12.82
CA ALA A 243 -3.18 8.70 -13.22
C ALA A 243 -2.57 7.89 -12.06
N ARG A 244 -1.74 6.92 -12.39
CA ARG A 244 -0.94 6.17 -11.44
C ARG A 244 0.52 6.15 -11.80
N LEU A 245 1.37 6.17 -10.79
CA LEU A 245 2.79 5.92 -10.88
C LEU A 245 3.14 4.73 -9.98
N GLN A 246 3.83 3.75 -10.54
CA GLN A 246 4.26 2.55 -9.83
C GLN A 246 5.78 2.41 -9.93
N LEU A 247 6.41 2.11 -8.82
CA LEU A 247 7.86 1.92 -8.72
C LEU A 247 8.13 0.55 -8.14
N SER A 248 9.11 -0.14 -8.70
CA SER A 248 9.68 -1.35 -8.13
C SER A 248 11.17 -1.13 -7.89
N GLY A 249 11.69 -1.65 -6.77
CA GLY A 249 13.08 -1.45 -6.42
C GLY A 249 13.46 -2.09 -5.10
N ARG A 250 14.49 -1.52 -4.48
CA ARG A 250 14.99 -1.94 -3.17
C ARG A 250 14.95 -0.80 -2.18
N ALA A 251 14.42 -1.07 -0.98
CA ALA A 251 14.27 -0.05 0.05
C ALA A 251 15.03 -0.43 1.31
N THR A 252 15.65 0.57 1.93
CA THR A 252 16.42 0.42 3.16
C THR A 252 15.88 1.34 4.23
N LEU A 253 15.69 0.81 5.44
CA LEU A 253 15.40 1.60 6.63
C LEU A 253 16.70 2.23 7.14
N GLU A 254 16.81 3.54 7.03
CA GLU A 254 17.94 4.32 7.52
C GLU A 254 17.64 4.89 8.92
N TRP A 255 18.62 4.77 9.81
CA TRP A 255 18.58 5.35 11.14
C TRP A 255 19.42 6.61 11.13
N VAL A 256 18.78 7.75 11.38
CA VAL A 256 19.42 9.06 11.44
C VAL A 256 19.40 9.58 12.87
N ARG A 257 20.26 10.55 13.16
CA ARG A 257 20.27 11.16 14.50
C ARG A 257 18.94 11.91 14.71
N PRO A 258 18.21 11.64 15.81
CA PRO A 258 16.99 12.39 16.12
C PRO A 258 17.21 13.90 16.10
N GLY A 259 16.33 14.63 15.41
CA GLY A 259 16.39 16.08 15.26
C GLY A 259 17.46 16.58 14.28
N SER A 260 18.19 15.70 13.57
CA SER A 260 19.12 16.11 12.51
C SER A 260 18.38 16.37 11.19
N ALA A 261 19.08 16.99 10.23
CA ALA A 261 18.59 17.08 8.86
C ALA A 261 18.28 15.68 8.30
N GLY A 262 17.07 15.50 7.75
CA GLY A 262 16.57 14.21 7.27
C GLY A 262 15.76 13.40 8.31
N ASP A 263 15.61 13.90 9.54
CA ASP A 263 14.64 13.38 10.53
C ASP A 263 13.35 14.20 10.51
N ASP A 264 12.76 14.40 9.34
CA ASP A 264 11.54 15.19 9.16
C ASP A 264 10.34 14.59 9.90
N GLY A 265 10.38 13.30 10.25
CA GLY A 265 9.36 12.60 11.02
C GLY A 265 9.53 12.66 12.53
N GLY A 266 10.66 13.15 13.04
CA GLY A 266 10.99 13.21 14.47
C GLY A 266 11.17 11.84 15.13
N THR A 267 11.41 10.80 14.36
CA THR A 267 11.55 9.40 14.85
C THR A 267 12.98 8.88 14.77
N GLY A 268 13.90 9.64 14.18
CA GLY A 268 15.24 9.18 13.87
C GLY A 268 15.29 8.12 12.77
N ARG A 269 14.26 8.03 11.94
CA ARG A 269 14.14 7.00 10.89
C ARG A 269 13.62 7.60 9.59
N ARG A 270 14.15 7.08 8.48
CA ARG A 270 13.61 7.31 7.13
C ARG A 270 13.81 6.06 6.28
N VAL A 271 13.07 5.95 5.20
CA VAL A 271 13.23 4.87 4.22
C VAL A 271 13.76 5.47 2.94
N ARG A 272 14.77 4.85 2.35
CA ARG A 272 15.30 5.17 1.02
C ARG A 272 14.95 4.04 0.06
N LEU A 273 14.39 4.37 -1.08
CA LEU A 273 14.12 3.45 -2.19
C LEU A 273 15.03 3.76 -3.37
N THR A 274 15.79 2.77 -3.81
CA THR A 274 16.49 2.79 -5.11
C THR A 274 15.54 2.22 -6.15
N VAL A 275 15.17 3.03 -7.14
CA VAL A 275 14.24 2.64 -8.21
C VAL A 275 14.96 1.76 -9.22
N GLN A 276 14.35 0.65 -9.58
CA GLN A 276 14.83 -0.26 -10.61
C GLN A 276 13.94 -0.27 -11.84
N GLU A 277 12.64 -0.10 -11.65
CA GLU A 277 11.68 -0.02 -12.74
C GLU A 277 10.51 0.89 -12.36
N VAL A 278 10.01 1.60 -13.34
CA VAL A 278 8.92 2.56 -13.26
C VAL A 278 7.82 2.12 -14.22
N ALA A 279 6.57 2.13 -13.77
CA ALA A 279 5.40 1.97 -14.61
C ALA A 279 4.43 3.13 -14.37
N GLY A 280 3.75 3.55 -15.41
CA GLY A 280 2.73 4.60 -15.34
C GLY A 280 1.50 4.21 -16.14
N GLY A 281 0.37 4.84 -15.84
CA GLY A 281 -0.87 4.61 -16.56
C GLY A 281 -2.05 5.37 -15.99
N ALA A 282 -3.21 5.24 -16.61
CA ALA A 282 -4.43 5.85 -16.14
C ALA A 282 -4.94 5.18 -14.86
N LEU A 283 -5.62 5.95 -14.04
CA LEU A 283 -6.35 5.52 -12.85
C LEU A 283 -7.76 6.14 -12.94
N PRO A 284 -8.84 5.35 -13.15
CA PRO A 284 -10.20 5.88 -13.33
C PRO A 284 -10.83 6.29 -11.99
N LEU A 285 -10.14 7.13 -11.25
CA LEU A 285 -10.57 7.69 -9.96
C LEU A 285 -10.10 9.11 -9.85
N HIS A 286 -11.01 10.00 -9.49
CA HIS A 286 -10.73 11.42 -9.28
C HIS A 286 -11.14 11.85 -7.89
N GLU A 287 -10.43 12.83 -7.34
CA GLU A 287 -10.87 13.51 -6.11
C GLU A 287 -12.04 14.45 -6.45
N GLU A 288 -13.17 14.31 -5.73
CA GLU A 288 -14.30 15.24 -5.87
C GLU A 288 -13.83 16.67 -5.53
N PRO A 289 -14.15 17.67 -6.34
CA PRO A 289 -13.80 19.05 -6.03
C PRO A 289 -14.37 19.49 -4.68
N ASP A 290 -13.57 20.20 -3.88
CA ASP A 290 -14.05 20.87 -2.67
C ASP A 290 -15.16 21.85 -3.04
N GLY A 291 -16.43 21.50 -2.78
CA GLY A 291 -17.58 22.37 -3.11
C GLY A 291 -18.81 21.65 -3.61
N ALA A 292 -18.77 20.37 -3.92
CA ALA A 292 -19.95 19.57 -4.31
C ALA A 292 -20.99 19.38 -3.16
N ARG A 293 -20.82 20.06 -2.05
CA ARG A 293 -21.78 20.13 -0.94
C ARG A 293 -22.80 21.23 -1.19
N GLY A 294 -23.76 21.05 -2.08
CA GLY A 294 -24.76 22.10 -2.21
C GLY A 294 -25.90 21.90 -3.18
N ALA A 295 -25.98 20.78 -3.89
CA ALA A 295 -27.00 20.61 -4.92
C ALA A 295 -27.88 19.36 -4.78
N ALA A 296 -28.05 18.83 -3.55
CA ALA A 296 -29.07 17.83 -3.25
C ALA A 296 -29.72 18.22 -1.92
N GLY A 297 -30.67 19.13 -2.02
CA GLY A 297 -31.66 19.52 -1.00
C GLY A 297 -33.01 18.95 -1.37
#